data_680d2591df53fe3a3a582642756f93d7
#
_entry.id   680d2591df53fe3a3a582642756f93d7
#
_cell.length_a   1.000
_cell.length_b   1.000
_cell.length_c   1.000
_cell.angle_alpha   90.00
_cell.angle_beta   90.00
_cell.angle_gamma   90.00
#
_symmetry.space_group_name_H-M   'P 1'
#
loop_
_entity.id
_entity.type
_entity.pdbx_description
1 polymer ?
#
loop_
_entity_poly.entity_id
_entity_poly.type
_entity_poly.pdbx_seq_one_letter_code
_entity_poly.pdbx_strand_id
1 'polypeptide(L)'
;FTTGPDGKVYQMPTQQFANLYWFRYDWFNDDKNKADFKAKYGYDLGVPVNWSAYEDIAEFFTGRDLSHLGVEGAVFGNMDYGKKDPSLGWRYTDAWMSMAGMGDVGEPNGLPVDEWGIRVNENSQPVGSCVARGGATNAPAAVYAVTKAIEWLQKYSPPAAAGMTFSEAGPIPAQGNIAQQMFWYTAFTAATVQPDLPVMNEDGTPKWRMAPSPHGVYWKDGQKIGYQDAGSWTLMKSTPVDRAKAAWLYAQFVTSKTVDLKKSDVGLTFIRESTINSDHFTDRAPRLGGLIEFYRSPARVAWSPTGTNVPDYPKLAQLWWQNIGDAMSGAKTPQEALDALCADQERVLERLERAGVQGDIGPKMNEVRDAEYWFGQPGAPYAKLENEDEAPVTVSYDELIKSWQ
;
A
#
# COMPACT_ATOMS: atom_id res chain seq x y z
N PHE A 1 5.70 10.52 11.69
CA PHE A 1 4.89 11.23 10.69
C PHE A 1 4.98 12.75 10.77
N THR A 2 4.96 13.30 11.94
CA THR A 2 4.72 14.74 12.15
C THR A 2 5.91 15.47 12.73
N THR A 3 6.99 14.76 13.02
CA THR A 3 8.20 15.29 13.65
C THR A 3 9.28 15.49 12.60
N GLY A 4 9.86 16.67 12.56
CA GLY A 4 10.97 16.99 11.68
C GLY A 4 12.32 16.45 12.20
N PRO A 5 13.38 16.52 11.39
CA PRO A 5 14.73 16.10 11.79
C PRO A 5 15.27 16.79 13.04
N ASP A 6 14.77 17.98 13.35
CA ASP A 6 15.09 18.76 14.57
C ASP A 6 14.31 18.32 15.81
N GLY A 7 13.53 17.25 15.75
CA GLY A 7 12.70 16.73 16.83
C GLY A 7 11.44 17.52 17.12
N LYS A 8 11.11 18.55 16.33
CA LYS A 8 9.90 19.34 16.53
C LYS A 8 8.71 18.78 15.78
N VAL A 9 7.51 18.90 16.35
CA VAL A 9 6.25 18.53 15.73
C VAL A 9 5.78 19.66 14.82
N TYR A 10 5.62 19.36 13.54
CA TYR A 10 5.22 20.31 12.49
C TYR A 10 3.80 20.17 12.02
N GLN A 11 3.17 19.02 12.31
CA GLN A 11 1.84 18.68 11.82
C GLN A 11 1.02 18.05 12.92
N MET A 12 -0.29 18.24 12.86
CA MET A 12 -1.27 17.57 13.73
C MET A 12 -2.03 16.52 12.90
N PRO A 13 -1.80 15.22 13.14
CA PRO A 13 -2.49 14.18 12.40
C PRO A 13 -3.99 14.21 12.67
N THR A 14 -4.80 14.04 11.63
CA THR A 14 -6.26 14.08 11.71
C THR A 14 -6.94 12.82 11.20
N GLN A 15 -6.27 12.04 10.39
CA GLN A 15 -6.79 10.78 9.83
C GLN A 15 -5.64 9.90 9.34
N GLN A 16 -5.93 8.61 9.24
CA GLN A 16 -5.01 7.63 8.66
C GLN A 16 -5.78 6.61 7.82
N PHE A 17 -5.11 6.06 6.82
CA PHE A 17 -5.66 5.03 5.94
C PHE A 17 -4.55 4.05 5.62
N ALA A 18 -4.69 2.79 6.02
CA ALA A 18 -3.77 1.75 5.58
C ALA A 18 -4.33 1.05 4.34
N ASN A 19 -3.44 0.74 3.41
CA ASN A 19 -3.71 -0.20 2.35
C ASN A 19 -3.55 -1.61 2.93
N LEU A 20 -4.58 -2.44 2.85
CA LEU A 20 -4.64 -3.72 3.51
C LEU A 20 -5.10 -4.80 2.53
N TYR A 21 -4.75 -6.04 2.82
CA TYR A 21 -5.25 -7.19 2.09
C TYR A 21 -6.66 -7.57 2.58
N TRP A 22 -7.60 -7.73 1.64
CA TRP A 22 -8.99 -8.15 1.87
C TRP A 22 -9.28 -9.40 1.10
N PHE A 23 -9.99 -10.35 1.70
CA PHE A 23 -10.31 -11.63 1.08
C PHE A 23 -11.68 -12.14 1.51
N ARG A 24 -12.28 -12.98 0.68
CA ARG A 24 -13.56 -13.65 0.94
C ARG A 24 -13.34 -14.82 1.91
N TYR A 25 -13.58 -14.55 3.18
CA TYR A 25 -13.38 -15.53 4.25
C TYR A 25 -14.30 -16.77 4.08
N ASP A 26 -15.53 -16.58 3.62
CA ASP A 26 -16.46 -17.65 3.31
C ASP A 26 -15.93 -18.58 2.21
N TRP A 27 -15.28 -18.04 1.15
CA TRP A 27 -14.69 -18.84 0.08
C TRP A 27 -13.41 -19.56 0.52
N PHE A 28 -12.60 -18.92 1.36
CA PHE A 28 -11.37 -19.50 1.88
C PHE A 28 -11.64 -20.60 2.91
N ASN A 29 -12.79 -20.55 3.59
CA ASN A 29 -13.20 -21.56 4.57
C ASN A 29 -14.08 -22.68 4.01
N ASP A 30 -14.51 -22.58 2.75
CA ASP A 30 -15.26 -23.65 2.10
C ASP A 30 -14.42 -24.92 1.93
N ASP A 31 -14.95 -26.06 2.38
CA ASP A 31 -14.21 -27.33 2.39
C ASP A 31 -13.82 -27.80 0.99
N LYS A 32 -14.69 -27.55 -0.02
CA LYS A 32 -14.41 -27.90 -1.40
C LYS A 32 -13.28 -27.04 -1.95
N ASN A 33 -13.31 -25.74 -1.70
CA ASN A 33 -12.25 -24.85 -2.13
C ASN A 33 -10.90 -25.21 -1.48
N LYS A 34 -10.88 -25.52 -0.18
CA LYS A 34 -9.67 -25.97 0.52
C LYS A 34 -9.09 -27.26 -0.09
N ALA A 35 -9.96 -28.24 -0.34
CA ALA A 35 -9.52 -29.52 -0.90
C ALA A 35 -8.98 -29.36 -2.33
N ASP A 36 -9.67 -28.63 -3.17
CA ASP A 36 -9.30 -28.42 -4.57
C ASP A 36 -8.03 -27.56 -4.68
N PHE A 37 -7.87 -26.54 -3.83
CA PHE A 37 -6.66 -25.72 -3.78
C PHE A 37 -5.45 -26.56 -3.38
N LYS A 38 -5.57 -27.33 -2.30
CA LYS A 38 -4.50 -28.22 -1.83
C LYS A 38 -4.13 -29.27 -2.87
N ALA A 39 -5.12 -29.81 -3.58
CA ALA A 39 -4.86 -30.78 -4.67
C ALA A 39 -4.12 -30.12 -5.85
N LYS A 40 -4.38 -28.84 -6.15
CA LYS A 40 -3.73 -28.13 -7.26
C LYS A 40 -2.33 -27.64 -6.92
N TYR A 41 -2.15 -27.04 -5.74
CA TYR A 41 -0.91 -26.32 -5.38
C TYR A 41 -0.03 -27.05 -4.34
N GLY A 42 -0.57 -28.05 -3.65
CA GLY A 42 0.20 -28.86 -2.68
C GLY A 42 0.30 -28.27 -1.27
N TYR A 43 -0.31 -27.11 -1.02
CA TYR A 43 -0.35 -26.46 0.30
C TYR A 43 -1.77 -25.97 0.63
N ASP A 44 -2.01 -25.53 1.86
CA ASP A 44 -3.35 -25.19 2.33
C ASP A 44 -3.78 -23.78 1.87
N LEU A 45 -5.06 -23.63 1.49
CA LEU A 45 -5.67 -22.33 1.22
C LEU A 45 -5.77 -21.52 2.52
N GLY A 46 -5.21 -20.35 2.53
CA GLY A 46 -5.20 -19.45 3.70
C GLY A 46 -4.83 -18.02 3.31
N VAL A 47 -4.59 -17.18 4.30
CA VAL A 47 -4.12 -15.81 4.08
C VAL A 47 -2.70 -15.86 3.51
N PRO A 48 -2.43 -15.23 2.36
CA PRO A 48 -1.09 -15.23 1.76
C PRO A 48 -0.11 -14.46 2.63
N VAL A 49 1.03 -15.08 2.96
CA VAL A 49 2.15 -14.42 3.64
C VAL A 49 3.05 -13.75 2.62
N ASN A 50 3.16 -14.32 1.43
CA ASN A 50 3.98 -13.79 0.35
C ASN A 50 3.21 -13.65 -0.97
N TRP A 51 3.83 -12.93 -1.92
CA TRP A 51 3.19 -12.62 -3.21
C TRP A 51 3.02 -13.85 -4.09
N SER A 52 3.83 -14.89 -3.94
CA SER A 52 3.64 -16.16 -4.66
C SER A 52 2.33 -16.84 -4.27
N ALA A 53 2.02 -16.89 -2.97
CA ALA A 53 0.73 -17.40 -2.51
C ALA A 53 -0.45 -16.50 -2.93
N TYR A 54 -0.26 -15.17 -2.95
CA TYR A 54 -1.26 -14.23 -3.45
C TYR A 54 -1.60 -14.50 -4.92
N GLU A 55 -0.59 -14.75 -5.77
CA GLU A 55 -0.79 -15.07 -7.18
C GLU A 55 -1.52 -16.39 -7.38
N ASP A 56 -1.11 -17.46 -6.66
CA ASP A 56 -1.77 -18.77 -6.73
C ASP A 56 -3.26 -18.69 -6.34
N ILE A 57 -3.58 -17.90 -5.31
CA ILE A 57 -4.97 -17.66 -4.88
C ILE A 57 -5.75 -16.90 -5.95
N ALA A 58 -5.15 -15.87 -6.56
CA ALA A 58 -5.77 -15.13 -7.64
C ALA A 58 -6.07 -16.03 -8.85
N GLU A 59 -5.12 -16.85 -9.25
CA GLU A 59 -5.29 -17.83 -10.32
C GLU A 59 -6.38 -18.86 -9.98
N PHE A 60 -6.36 -19.39 -8.76
CA PHE A 60 -7.31 -20.43 -8.31
C PHE A 60 -8.75 -19.98 -8.41
N PHE A 61 -9.06 -18.76 -8.01
CA PHE A 61 -10.43 -18.26 -8.01
C PHE A 61 -10.87 -17.69 -9.36
N THR A 62 -9.96 -17.31 -10.25
CA THR A 62 -10.34 -16.75 -11.55
C THR A 62 -11.05 -17.80 -12.41
N GLY A 63 -12.29 -17.51 -12.80
CA GLY A 63 -13.13 -18.41 -13.60
C GLY A 63 -13.65 -19.64 -12.84
N ARG A 64 -13.49 -19.70 -11.53
CA ARG A 64 -13.95 -20.81 -10.72
C ARG A 64 -15.48 -20.83 -10.60
N ASP A 65 -16.07 -22.01 -10.72
CA ASP A 65 -17.50 -22.22 -10.41
C ASP A 65 -17.71 -22.24 -8.89
N LEU A 66 -18.42 -21.25 -8.40
CA LEU A 66 -18.80 -21.09 -6.99
C LEU A 66 -20.33 -21.08 -6.81
N SER A 67 -21.08 -21.69 -7.76
CA SER A 67 -22.54 -21.79 -7.70
C SER A 67 -23.04 -22.48 -6.43
N HIS A 68 -22.26 -23.44 -5.88
CA HIS A 68 -22.57 -24.10 -4.61
C HIS A 68 -22.53 -23.15 -3.40
N LEU A 69 -21.90 -21.97 -3.53
CA LEU A 69 -21.90 -20.88 -2.54
C LEU A 69 -22.85 -19.74 -2.92
N GLY A 70 -23.73 -19.96 -3.93
CA GLY A 70 -24.69 -18.96 -4.39
C GLY A 70 -24.07 -17.81 -5.19
N VAL A 71 -22.87 -17.99 -5.73
CA VAL A 71 -22.22 -16.98 -6.58
C VAL A 71 -22.61 -17.25 -8.03
N GLU A 72 -23.17 -16.23 -8.67
CA GLU A 72 -23.57 -16.28 -10.08
C GLU A 72 -22.61 -15.45 -10.94
N GLY A 73 -22.45 -15.89 -12.20
CA GLY A 73 -21.64 -15.18 -13.20
C GLY A 73 -20.13 -15.43 -13.08
N ALA A 74 -19.36 -14.56 -13.71
CA ALA A 74 -17.91 -14.68 -13.76
C ALA A 74 -17.26 -14.31 -12.41
N VAL A 75 -16.39 -15.18 -11.92
CA VAL A 75 -15.60 -14.99 -10.70
C VAL A 75 -14.19 -14.54 -11.08
N PHE A 76 -13.67 -13.57 -10.34
CA PHE A 76 -12.32 -13.06 -10.52
C PHE A 76 -11.52 -13.24 -9.25
N GLY A 77 -10.27 -13.65 -9.42
CA GLY A 77 -9.37 -13.89 -8.30
C GLY A 77 -8.94 -12.60 -7.61
N ASN A 78 -8.90 -11.49 -8.34
CA ASN A 78 -8.43 -10.22 -7.84
C ASN A 78 -9.32 -9.06 -8.32
N MET A 79 -9.30 -7.94 -7.60
CA MET A 79 -9.79 -6.66 -8.09
C MET A 79 -8.72 -5.62 -7.97
N ASP A 80 -8.50 -4.91 -9.08
CA ASP A 80 -7.49 -3.89 -9.18
C ASP A 80 -7.94 -2.73 -10.07
N TYR A 81 -7.07 -1.77 -10.34
CA TYR A 81 -7.34 -0.67 -11.27
C TYR A 81 -6.06 -0.24 -11.99
N GLY A 82 -6.19 0.17 -13.24
CA GLY A 82 -5.03 0.42 -14.11
C GLY A 82 -5.09 1.70 -14.93
N LYS A 83 -6.13 2.52 -14.77
CA LYS A 83 -6.26 3.76 -15.53
C LYS A 83 -5.11 4.72 -15.23
N LYS A 84 -4.53 5.32 -16.27
CA LYS A 84 -3.51 6.36 -16.15
C LYS A 84 -4.09 7.62 -15.50
N ASP A 85 -4.08 7.66 -14.18
CA ASP A 85 -4.74 8.64 -13.32
C ASP A 85 -3.92 8.81 -12.04
N PRO A 86 -4.00 9.95 -11.33
CA PRO A 86 -3.24 10.17 -10.09
C PRO A 86 -3.37 9.05 -9.05
N SER A 87 -4.52 8.37 -8.95
CA SER A 87 -4.71 7.27 -8.01
C SER A 87 -3.86 6.03 -8.32
N LEU A 88 -3.39 5.88 -9.55
CA LEU A 88 -2.56 4.74 -9.95
C LEU A 88 -1.23 4.69 -9.19
N GLY A 89 -0.68 5.85 -8.84
CA GLY A 89 0.55 5.94 -8.08
C GLY A 89 0.49 5.27 -6.69
N TRP A 90 -0.70 5.17 -6.10
CA TRP A 90 -0.88 4.54 -4.78
C TRP A 90 -1.02 3.02 -4.86
N ARG A 91 -1.43 2.50 -6.03
CA ARG A 91 -1.80 1.09 -6.18
C ARG A 91 -0.63 0.13 -5.96
N TYR A 92 0.54 0.51 -6.42
CA TYR A 92 1.70 -0.37 -6.42
C TYR A 92 2.54 -0.32 -5.17
N THR A 93 2.21 0.54 -4.23
CA THR A 93 3.08 0.85 -3.10
C THR A 93 3.40 -0.39 -2.27
N ASP A 94 2.43 -1.23 -1.95
CA ASP A 94 2.65 -2.43 -1.16
C ASP A 94 3.51 -3.46 -1.89
N ALA A 95 3.11 -3.83 -3.12
CA ALA A 95 3.87 -4.74 -3.96
C ALA A 95 5.24 -4.16 -4.31
N TRP A 96 5.28 -2.86 -4.67
CA TRP A 96 6.50 -2.14 -4.97
C TRP A 96 7.48 -2.18 -3.78
N MET A 97 7.05 -1.79 -2.60
CA MET A 97 7.90 -1.77 -1.41
C MET A 97 8.41 -3.15 -1.05
N SER A 98 7.54 -4.14 -1.00
CA SER A 98 7.90 -5.46 -0.50
C SER A 98 8.54 -6.37 -1.56
N MET A 99 8.17 -6.27 -2.83
CA MET A 99 8.76 -7.06 -3.92
C MET A 99 10.05 -6.45 -4.45
N ALA A 100 10.10 -5.14 -4.60
CA ALA A 100 11.29 -4.46 -5.10
C ALA A 100 12.39 -4.28 -4.03
N GLY A 101 12.12 -4.68 -2.78
CA GLY A 101 13.05 -4.51 -1.68
C GLY A 101 13.18 -3.08 -1.21
N MET A 102 12.24 -2.24 -1.56
CA MET A 102 12.10 -0.90 -1.03
C MET A 102 11.26 -0.96 0.21
N GLY A 103 11.54 -0.15 1.17
CA GLY A 103 10.76 -0.14 2.38
C GLY A 103 11.53 0.44 3.53
N ASP A 104 10.76 0.84 4.51
CA ASP A 104 11.21 1.54 5.67
C ASP A 104 11.32 0.57 6.86
N VAL A 105 12.46 0.60 7.54
CA VAL A 105 12.65 -0.13 8.81
C VAL A 105 12.60 0.81 10.01
N GLY A 106 12.28 2.08 9.80
CA GLY A 106 12.23 3.11 10.84
C GLY A 106 12.70 4.45 10.32
N GLU A 107 12.89 5.39 11.21
CA GLU A 107 13.39 6.74 10.89
C GLU A 107 14.89 6.76 10.69
N PRO A 108 15.36 7.50 9.71
CA PRO A 108 14.70 8.19 8.61
C PRO A 108 14.56 7.32 7.35
N ASN A 109 13.77 6.31 7.34
CA ASN A 109 13.58 5.26 6.36
C ASN A 109 14.43 3.99 6.54
N GLY A 110 15.24 3.88 7.55
CA GLY A 110 16.04 2.69 7.89
C GLY A 110 16.81 2.02 6.75
N LEU A 111 16.41 2.29 5.53
CA LEU A 111 17.05 1.95 4.28
C LEU A 111 17.42 3.22 3.53
N PRO A 112 18.47 3.20 2.73
CA PRO A 112 18.87 4.36 1.94
C PRO A 112 17.95 4.63 0.73
N VAL A 113 16.80 3.97 0.64
CA VAL A 113 15.84 4.11 -0.48
C VAL A 113 14.45 4.38 0.08
N ASP A 114 13.80 5.42 -0.38
CA ASP A 114 12.42 5.75 0.00
C ASP A 114 11.38 4.91 -0.76
N GLU A 115 10.09 5.14 -0.48
CA GLU A 115 8.98 4.41 -1.10
C GLU A 115 8.89 4.54 -2.63
N TRP A 116 9.56 5.51 -3.23
CA TRP A 116 9.59 5.72 -4.69
C TRP A 116 10.90 5.30 -5.34
N GLY A 117 11.77 4.64 -4.60
CA GLY A 117 13.05 4.19 -5.10
C GLY A 117 14.16 5.25 -5.07
N ILE A 118 13.93 6.40 -4.45
CA ILE A 118 14.91 7.47 -4.33
C ILE A 118 15.83 7.17 -3.16
N ARG A 119 17.13 7.10 -3.43
CA ARG A 119 18.14 6.90 -2.40
C ARG A 119 18.30 8.15 -1.57
N VAL A 120 18.38 7.96 -0.25
CA VAL A 120 18.62 9.01 0.74
C VAL A 120 19.90 8.69 1.51
N ASN A 121 20.76 9.67 1.76
CA ASN A 121 21.97 9.50 2.53
C ASN A 121 21.73 9.70 4.05
N GLU A 122 22.79 9.53 4.85
CA GLU A 122 22.76 9.67 6.31
C GLU A 122 22.36 11.07 6.80
N ASN A 123 22.43 12.09 5.95
CA ASN A 123 21.99 13.45 6.26
C ASN A 123 20.54 13.72 5.79
N SER A 124 19.78 12.67 5.45
CA SER A 124 18.42 12.78 4.92
C SER A 124 18.34 13.55 3.59
N GLN A 125 19.40 13.56 2.80
CA GLN A 125 19.43 14.20 1.49
C GLN A 125 19.14 13.19 0.38
N PRO A 126 18.22 13.47 -0.56
CA PRO A 126 18.03 12.65 -1.75
C PRO A 126 19.27 12.71 -2.64
N VAL A 127 19.77 11.54 -3.07
CA VAL A 127 21.04 11.46 -3.78
C VAL A 127 20.98 10.77 -5.14
N GLY A 128 19.86 10.16 -5.49
CA GLY A 128 19.67 9.53 -6.79
C GLY A 128 18.41 8.67 -6.85
N SER A 129 17.85 8.52 -8.03
CA SER A 129 16.68 7.70 -8.31
C SER A 129 17.03 6.49 -9.17
N CYS A 130 17.79 6.71 -10.26
CA CYS A 130 18.27 5.63 -11.12
C CYS A 130 19.33 4.77 -10.42
N VAL A 131 19.44 3.51 -10.82
CA VAL A 131 20.51 2.59 -10.37
C VAL A 131 21.89 3.22 -10.58
N ALA A 132 22.07 3.96 -11.67
CA ALA A 132 23.33 4.65 -11.97
C ALA A 132 23.76 5.68 -10.89
N ARG A 133 22.88 6.08 -9.98
CA ARG A 133 23.16 6.93 -8.82
C ARG A 133 22.84 6.26 -7.48
N GLY A 134 22.66 4.94 -7.51
CA GLY A 134 22.40 4.13 -6.31
C GLY A 134 20.92 4.10 -5.89
N GLY A 135 20.01 4.67 -6.67
CA GLY A 135 18.57 4.53 -6.46
C GLY A 135 18.08 3.15 -6.88
N ALA A 136 16.80 2.87 -6.62
CA ALA A 136 16.21 1.57 -6.91
C ALA A 136 15.03 1.66 -7.89
N THR A 137 14.67 2.84 -8.38
CA THR A 137 13.47 3.07 -9.19
C THR A 137 13.42 2.20 -10.43
N ASN A 138 14.54 2.02 -11.13
CA ASN A 138 14.65 1.17 -12.32
C ASN A 138 15.49 -0.09 -12.10
N ALA A 139 15.66 -0.52 -10.84
CA ALA A 139 16.35 -1.76 -10.52
C ALA A 139 15.57 -2.98 -11.05
N PRO A 140 16.24 -4.11 -11.35
CA PRO A 140 15.58 -5.32 -11.84
C PRO A 140 14.42 -5.79 -10.97
N ALA A 141 14.56 -5.77 -9.65
CA ALA A 141 13.48 -6.13 -8.73
C ALA A 141 12.26 -5.18 -8.84
N ALA A 142 12.49 -3.90 -9.08
CA ALA A 142 11.42 -2.92 -9.31
C ALA A 142 10.69 -3.18 -10.63
N VAL A 143 11.43 -3.49 -11.69
CA VAL A 143 10.86 -3.89 -12.99
C VAL A 143 10.00 -5.13 -12.85
N TYR A 144 10.48 -6.13 -12.09
CA TYR A 144 9.72 -7.34 -11.79
C TYR A 144 8.39 -7.01 -11.06
N ALA A 145 8.44 -6.18 -10.02
CA ALA A 145 7.24 -5.81 -9.26
C ALA A 145 6.17 -5.14 -10.15
N VAL A 146 6.56 -4.21 -11.01
CA VAL A 146 5.63 -3.56 -11.95
C VAL A 146 5.11 -4.55 -12.99
N THR A 147 5.95 -5.45 -13.50
CA THR A 147 5.55 -6.49 -14.44
C THR A 147 4.49 -7.40 -13.84
N LYS A 148 4.72 -7.90 -12.62
CA LYS A 148 3.76 -8.76 -11.91
C LYS A 148 2.43 -8.05 -11.64
N ALA A 149 2.46 -6.80 -11.21
CA ALA A 149 1.23 -6.04 -10.98
C ALA A 149 0.40 -5.87 -12.26
N ILE A 150 1.03 -5.64 -13.41
CA ILE A 150 0.36 -5.59 -14.72
C ILE A 150 -0.24 -6.95 -15.08
N GLU A 151 0.53 -8.02 -14.90
CA GLU A 151 0.06 -9.39 -15.16
C GLU A 151 -1.16 -9.76 -14.31
N TRP A 152 -1.13 -9.47 -13.01
CA TRP A 152 -2.24 -9.76 -12.11
C TRP A 152 -3.50 -8.99 -12.47
N LEU A 153 -3.37 -7.72 -12.85
CA LEU A 153 -4.48 -6.93 -13.34
C LEU A 153 -5.11 -7.55 -14.59
N GLN A 154 -4.28 -7.96 -15.55
CA GLN A 154 -4.76 -8.48 -16.83
C GLN A 154 -5.33 -9.89 -16.75
N LYS A 155 -4.74 -10.75 -15.91
CA LYS A 155 -5.10 -12.17 -15.81
C LYS A 155 -6.24 -12.44 -14.82
N TYR A 156 -6.29 -11.70 -13.71
CA TYR A 156 -7.09 -12.10 -12.55
C TYR A 156 -8.16 -11.09 -12.15
N SER A 157 -8.16 -9.90 -12.73
CA SER A 157 -9.17 -8.87 -12.47
C SER A 157 -10.23 -8.82 -13.59
N PRO A 158 -11.43 -8.25 -13.33
CA PRO A 158 -12.39 -8.00 -14.39
C PRO A 158 -11.75 -7.23 -15.56
N PRO A 159 -12.08 -7.55 -16.82
CA PRO A 159 -11.45 -6.90 -17.99
C PRO A 159 -11.58 -5.37 -17.99
N ALA A 160 -12.63 -4.82 -17.41
CA ALA A 160 -12.84 -3.38 -17.28
C ALA A 160 -11.87 -2.71 -16.28
N ALA A 161 -11.25 -3.47 -15.39
CA ALA A 161 -10.39 -2.95 -14.30
C ALA A 161 -9.19 -2.16 -14.83
N ALA A 162 -8.64 -2.54 -15.97
CA ALA A 162 -7.53 -1.82 -16.60
C ALA A 162 -7.87 -0.35 -16.97
N GLY A 163 -9.15 -0.05 -17.19
CA GLY A 163 -9.65 1.29 -17.48
C GLY A 163 -10.26 2.02 -16.27
N MET A 164 -10.22 1.44 -15.08
CA MET A 164 -10.82 2.00 -13.87
C MET A 164 -9.83 2.83 -13.06
N THR A 165 -10.36 3.83 -12.37
CA THR A 165 -9.71 4.58 -11.29
C THR A 165 -9.94 3.89 -9.96
N PHE A 166 -9.25 4.37 -8.91
CA PHE A 166 -9.51 3.97 -7.51
C PHE A 166 -10.99 4.02 -7.13
N SER A 167 -11.67 5.12 -7.44
CA SER A 167 -13.08 5.31 -7.05
C SER A 167 -14.05 4.38 -7.80
N GLU A 168 -13.71 3.98 -9.02
CA GLU A 168 -14.50 3.06 -9.82
C GLU A 168 -14.29 1.60 -9.40
N ALA A 169 -13.07 1.25 -9.01
CA ALA A 169 -12.70 -0.10 -8.59
C ALA A 169 -13.21 -0.48 -7.18
N GLY A 170 -13.21 0.49 -6.25
CA GLY A 170 -13.52 0.26 -4.84
C GLY A 170 -14.85 -0.43 -4.55
N PRO A 171 -15.97 -0.07 -5.23
CA PRO A 171 -17.27 -0.70 -5.02
C PRO A 171 -17.43 -2.10 -5.64
N ILE A 172 -16.56 -2.51 -6.55
CA ILE A 172 -16.74 -3.77 -7.31
C ILE A 172 -16.78 -5.02 -6.40
N PRO A 173 -15.93 -5.17 -5.36
CA PRO A 173 -15.99 -6.33 -4.47
C PRO A 173 -17.34 -6.54 -3.78
N ALA A 174 -18.12 -5.45 -3.58
CA ALA A 174 -19.44 -5.52 -2.99
C ALA A 174 -20.46 -6.30 -3.85
N GLN A 175 -20.17 -6.50 -5.15
CA GLN A 175 -21.00 -7.30 -6.05
C GLN A 175 -20.93 -8.81 -5.79
N GLY A 176 -19.93 -9.27 -5.00
CA GLY A 176 -19.86 -10.63 -4.51
C GLY A 176 -19.04 -11.61 -5.36
N ASN A 177 -18.45 -11.19 -6.46
CA ASN A 177 -17.75 -12.04 -7.43
C ASN A 177 -16.21 -11.88 -7.45
N ILE A 178 -15.62 -11.23 -6.44
CA ILE A 178 -14.18 -11.03 -6.29
C ILE A 178 -13.66 -11.84 -5.10
N ALA A 179 -12.54 -12.52 -5.25
CA ALA A 179 -11.93 -13.32 -4.17
C ALA A 179 -11.09 -12.49 -3.21
N GLN A 180 -10.26 -11.60 -3.72
CA GLN A 180 -9.34 -10.78 -2.92
C GLN A 180 -9.09 -9.40 -3.54
N GLN A 181 -8.64 -8.47 -2.69
CA GLN A 181 -8.24 -7.12 -3.12
C GLN A 181 -7.26 -6.49 -2.13
N MET A 182 -6.25 -5.81 -2.65
CA MET A 182 -5.46 -4.84 -1.88
C MET A 182 -6.13 -3.49 -1.97
N PHE A 183 -6.59 -2.93 -0.83
CA PHE A 183 -7.31 -1.66 -0.85
C PHE A 183 -7.31 -0.94 0.50
N TRP A 184 -7.48 0.39 0.47
CA TRP A 184 -7.60 1.20 1.68
C TRP A 184 -8.87 0.85 2.45
N TYR A 185 -8.72 0.59 3.74
CA TYR A 185 -9.81 0.13 4.56
C TYR A 185 -11.02 1.08 4.59
N THR A 186 -10.80 2.38 4.55
CA THR A 186 -11.89 3.38 4.56
C THR A 186 -12.78 3.29 3.34
N ALA A 187 -12.21 3.13 2.15
CA ALA A 187 -12.96 2.99 0.92
C ALA A 187 -13.57 1.60 0.78
N PHE A 188 -12.82 0.55 1.15
CA PHE A 188 -13.29 -0.83 1.09
C PHE A 188 -14.48 -1.07 2.02
N THR A 189 -14.36 -0.72 3.30
CA THR A 189 -15.43 -0.95 4.28
C THR A 189 -16.67 -0.11 3.98
N ALA A 190 -16.51 1.13 3.49
CA ALA A 190 -17.65 1.95 3.10
C ALA A 190 -18.51 1.29 2.01
N ALA A 191 -17.90 0.54 1.11
CA ALA A 191 -18.61 -0.14 0.02
C ALA A 191 -19.11 -1.54 0.40
N THR A 192 -18.40 -2.28 1.27
CA THR A 192 -18.62 -3.71 1.47
C THR A 192 -19.36 -4.07 2.76
N VAL A 193 -19.62 -3.14 3.67
CA VAL A 193 -20.34 -3.39 4.93
C VAL A 193 -21.78 -2.85 4.94
N GLN A 194 -22.31 -2.48 3.79
CA GLN A 194 -23.69 -2.01 3.68
C GLN A 194 -24.67 -3.19 3.84
N PRO A 195 -25.82 -2.98 4.49
CA PRO A 195 -26.85 -4.01 4.58
C PRO A 195 -27.29 -4.51 3.20
N ASP A 196 -27.79 -5.74 3.15
CA ASP A 196 -28.40 -6.37 1.96
C ASP A 196 -27.44 -6.63 0.77
N LEU A 197 -26.12 -6.46 0.96
CA LEU A 197 -25.15 -6.83 -0.05
C LEU A 197 -24.89 -8.34 -0.07
N PRO A 198 -24.59 -8.93 -1.26
CA PRO A 198 -24.24 -10.36 -1.38
C PRO A 198 -23.04 -10.78 -0.51
N VAL A 199 -22.23 -9.81 -0.10
CA VAL A 199 -21.04 -9.99 0.72
C VAL A 199 -21.28 -9.84 2.23
N MET A 200 -22.55 -9.77 2.64
CA MET A 200 -22.95 -9.74 4.05
C MET A 200 -23.62 -11.04 4.46
N ASN A 201 -23.43 -11.45 5.68
CA ASN A 201 -24.15 -12.53 6.33
C ASN A 201 -25.50 -12.02 6.88
N GLU A 202 -26.43 -12.91 7.16
CA GLU A 202 -27.74 -12.58 7.71
C GLU A 202 -27.65 -11.90 9.09
N ASP A 203 -26.62 -12.20 9.86
CA ASP A 203 -26.36 -11.59 11.17
C ASP A 203 -25.73 -10.17 11.08
N GLY A 204 -25.53 -9.65 9.87
CA GLY A 204 -24.93 -8.35 9.62
C GLY A 204 -23.40 -8.32 9.74
N THR A 205 -22.73 -9.47 9.79
CA THR A 205 -21.27 -9.55 9.69
C THR A 205 -20.82 -9.64 8.23
N PRO A 206 -19.67 -9.09 7.84
CA PRO A 206 -19.17 -9.19 6.47
C PRO A 206 -18.59 -10.58 6.19
N LYS A 207 -18.75 -11.05 4.97
CA LYS A 207 -18.05 -12.23 4.44
C LYS A 207 -16.58 -11.95 4.14
N TRP A 208 -16.20 -10.68 4.10
CA TRP A 208 -14.82 -10.22 3.96
C TRP A 208 -14.08 -10.21 5.30
N ARG A 209 -12.79 -10.51 5.23
CA ARG A 209 -11.85 -10.27 6.33
C ARG A 209 -10.64 -9.52 5.80
N MET A 210 -9.97 -8.78 6.69
CA MET A 210 -8.71 -8.13 6.39
C MET A 210 -7.55 -8.92 6.98
N ALA A 211 -6.40 -8.76 6.32
CA ALA A 211 -5.11 -9.26 6.80
C ALA A 211 -3.99 -8.28 6.41
N PRO A 212 -2.79 -8.44 6.95
CA PRO A 212 -1.60 -7.77 6.46
C PRO A 212 -1.36 -8.02 4.99
N SER A 213 -0.74 -7.04 4.31
CA SER A 213 -0.26 -7.22 2.94
C SER A 213 0.76 -8.35 2.87
N PRO A 214 0.77 -9.14 1.79
CA PRO A 214 1.87 -10.07 1.52
C PRO A 214 3.20 -9.31 1.39
N HIS A 215 4.31 -10.01 1.59
CA HIS A 215 5.64 -9.47 1.33
C HIS A 215 6.38 -10.28 0.26
N GLY A 216 7.46 -9.72 -0.28
CA GLY A 216 8.30 -10.40 -1.27
C GLY A 216 9.60 -10.93 -0.66
N VAL A 217 10.38 -11.59 -1.49
CA VAL A 217 11.64 -12.27 -1.12
C VAL A 217 12.69 -11.34 -0.50
N TYR A 218 12.63 -10.05 -0.80
CA TYR A 218 13.57 -9.05 -0.27
C TYR A 218 13.15 -8.45 1.07
N TRP A 219 11.93 -8.74 1.52
CA TRP A 219 11.47 -8.25 2.81
C TRP A 219 12.21 -8.92 3.97
N LYS A 220 12.51 -8.15 5.00
CA LYS A 220 13.15 -8.61 6.23
C LYS A 220 12.39 -8.12 7.44
N ASP A 221 12.48 -8.85 8.53
CA ASP A 221 11.86 -8.47 9.80
C ASP A 221 12.20 -7.03 10.18
N GLY A 222 11.16 -6.27 10.52
CA GLY A 222 11.26 -4.85 10.86
C GLY A 222 11.07 -3.91 9.68
N GLN A 223 11.13 -4.38 8.43
CA GLN A 223 10.76 -3.56 7.28
C GLN A 223 9.24 -3.36 7.20
N LYS A 224 8.84 -2.22 6.68
CA LYS A 224 7.42 -1.95 6.38
C LYS A 224 7.01 -2.72 5.13
N ILE A 225 5.77 -3.20 5.14
CA ILE A 225 5.21 -4.01 4.05
C ILE A 225 4.02 -3.36 3.36
N GLY A 226 3.55 -2.23 3.88
CA GLY A 226 2.37 -1.59 3.37
C GLY A 226 2.39 -0.08 3.54
N TYR A 227 1.56 0.52 2.74
CA TYR A 227 1.36 1.96 2.64
C TYR A 227 0.30 2.43 3.63
N GLN A 228 0.62 3.48 4.38
CA GLN A 228 -0.33 4.16 5.25
C GLN A 228 -0.32 5.66 5.00
N ASP A 229 -1.45 6.19 4.58
CA ASP A 229 -1.64 7.63 4.47
C ASP A 229 -1.92 8.27 5.85
N ALA A 230 -1.41 9.46 6.06
CA ALA A 230 -1.60 10.23 7.29
C ALA A 230 -1.92 11.70 6.95
N GLY A 231 -3.19 11.97 6.72
CA GLY A 231 -3.66 13.34 6.53
C GLY A 231 -3.43 14.18 7.80
N SER A 232 -2.77 15.32 7.66
CA SER A 232 -2.36 16.15 8.78
C SER A 232 -2.59 17.63 8.53
N TRP A 233 -2.82 18.38 9.60
CA TRP A 233 -2.89 19.85 9.59
C TRP A 233 -1.51 20.45 9.81
N THR A 234 -1.15 21.41 8.98
CA THR A 234 0.04 22.25 9.19
C THR A 234 -0.28 23.73 9.00
N LEU A 235 0.50 24.60 9.61
CA LEU A 235 0.40 26.05 9.46
C LEU A 235 1.56 26.56 8.62
N MET A 236 1.24 27.28 7.56
CA MET A 236 2.26 27.94 6.75
C MET A 236 2.90 29.09 7.52
N LYS A 237 4.23 29.25 7.42
CA LYS A 237 4.96 30.35 8.08
C LYS A 237 4.42 31.74 7.70
N SER A 238 3.87 31.89 6.50
CA SER A 238 3.29 33.13 6.00
C SER A 238 1.86 33.38 6.48
N THR A 239 1.24 32.45 7.23
CA THR A 239 -0.14 32.62 7.70
C THR A 239 -0.21 33.76 8.73
N PRO A 240 -1.07 34.77 8.56
CA PRO A 240 -1.29 35.83 9.54
C PRO A 240 -1.65 35.28 10.92
N VAL A 241 -1.15 35.88 11.98
CA VAL A 241 -1.24 35.35 13.37
C VAL A 241 -2.68 35.07 13.79
N ASP A 242 -3.62 35.93 13.46
CA ASP A 242 -5.04 35.76 13.85
C ASP A 242 -5.66 34.55 13.11
N ARG A 243 -5.35 34.36 11.83
CA ARG A 243 -5.78 33.20 11.06
C ARG A 243 -5.09 31.93 11.54
N ALA A 244 -3.82 31.99 11.90
CA ALA A 244 -3.08 30.85 12.46
C ALA A 244 -3.71 30.38 13.77
N LYS A 245 -4.08 31.31 14.67
CA LYS A 245 -4.80 30.97 15.92
C LYS A 245 -6.14 30.30 15.65
N ALA A 246 -6.93 30.84 14.73
CA ALA A 246 -8.24 30.26 14.38
C ALA A 246 -8.08 28.85 13.75
N ALA A 247 -7.15 28.69 12.82
CA ALA A 247 -6.85 27.40 12.21
C ALA A 247 -6.35 26.35 13.22
N TRP A 248 -5.52 26.78 14.17
CA TRP A 248 -5.04 25.90 15.24
C TRP A 248 -6.16 25.45 16.18
N LEU A 249 -7.05 26.35 16.57
CA LEU A 249 -8.23 25.99 17.38
C LEU A 249 -9.16 25.02 16.63
N TYR A 250 -9.34 25.22 15.34
CA TYR A 250 -10.10 24.30 14.49
C TYR A 250 -9.43 22.92 14.41
N ALA A 251 -8.12 22.88 14.18
CA ALA A 251 -7.35 21.62 14.16
C ALA A 251 -7.48 20.85 15.49
N GLN A 252 -7.37 21.56 16.63
CA GLN A 252 -7.59 20.96 17.95
C GLN A 252 -9.01 20.43 18.12
N PHE A 253 -10.01 21.16 17.63
CA PHE A 253 -11.41 20.71 17.68
C PHE A 253 -11.63 19.44 16.88
N VAL A 254 -11.21 19.39 15.60
CA VAL A 254 -11.44 18.22 14.73
C VAL A 254 -10.64 17.00 15.14
N THR A 255 -9.57 17.17 15.91
CA THR A 255 -8.76 16.08 16.47
C THR A 255 -9.08 15.78 17.93
N SER A 256 -10.07 16.44 18.55
CA SER A 256 -10.48 16.13 19.92
C SER A 256 -11.06 14.72 20.02
N LYS A 257 -11.00 14.11 21.22
CA LYS A 257 -11.46 12.73 21.44
C LYS A 257 -12.90 12.50 20.94
N THR A 258 -13.81 13.42 21.28
CA THR A 258 -15.23 13.30 20.91
C THR A 258 -15.45 13.44 19.40
N VAL A 259 -14.75 14.38 18.76
CA VAL A 259 -14.91 14.59 17.31
C VAL A 259 -14.24 13.47 16.54
N ASP A 260 -13.08 12.99 16.97
CA ASP A 260 -12.41 11.84 16.35
C ASP A 260 -13.28 10.59 16.40
N LEU A 261 -13.92 10.31 17.55
CA LEU A 261 -14.85 9.19 17.67
C LEU A 261 -16.03 9.34 16.70
N LYS A 262 -16.71 10.49 16.67
CA LYS A 262 -17.84 10.75 15.77
C LYS A 262 -17.47 10.69 14.30
N LYS A 263 -16.34 11.26 13.94
CA LYS A 263 -15.80 11.24 12.58
C LYS A 263 -15.50 9.80 12.15
N SER A 264 -14.91 9.02 13.05
CA SER A 264 -14.58 7.61 12.82
C SER A 264 -15.81 6.72 12.73
N ASP A 265 -16.90 7.11 13.37
CA ASP A 265 -18.18 6.41 13.26
C ASP A 265 -18.79 6.52 11.85
N VAL A 266 -18.60 7.64 11.20
CA VAL A 266 -19.10 7.88 9.83
C VAL A 266 -18.15 7.38 8.75
N GLY A 267 -16.85 7.63 8.89
CA GLY A 267 -15.86 7.44 7.82
C GLY A 267 -14.69 6.52 8.17
N LEU A 268 -14.66 5.90 9.33
CA LEU A 268 -13.55 5.06 9.84
C LEU A 268 -12.17 5.76 9.79
N THR A 269 -12.12 7.08 9.85
CA THR A 269 -10.88 7.86 9.76
C THR A 269 -10.28 8.17 11.13
N PHE A 270 -10.20 7.19 12.00
CA PHE A 270 -9.66 7.35 13.35
C PHE A 270 -8.15 7.60 13.36
N ILE A 271 -7.70 8.40 14.30
CA ILE A 271 -6.28 8.70 14.54
C ILE A 271 -5.90 8.52 16.00
N ARG A 272 -6.88 8.45 16.90
CA ARG A 272 -6.63 8.37 18.34
C ARG A 272 -6.73 6.96 18.87
N GLU A 273 -5.77 6.59 19.69
CA GLU A 273 -5.81 5.36 20.48
C GLU A 273 -7.07 5.25 21.34
N SER A 274 -7.53 6.37 21.90
CA SER A 274 -8.77 6.41 22.69
C SER A 274 -10.03 6.07 21.86
N THR A 275 -10.03 6.30 20.55
CA THR A 275 -11.10 5.90 19.65
C THR A 275 -11.04 4.41 19.35
N ILE A 276 -9.87 3.92 18.97
CA ILE A 276 -9.65 2.51 18.64
C ILE A 276 -9.97 1.60 19.84
N ASN A 277 -9.60 2.04 21.06
CA ASN A 277 -9.80 1.27 22.30
C ASN A 277 -11.12 1.57 23.01
N SER A 278 -12.05 2.31 22.40
CA SER A 278 -13.36 2.59 22.98
C SER A 278 -14.29 1.37 22.96
N ASP A 279 -15.23 1.31 23.90
CA ASP A 279 -16.29 0.30 23.92
C ASP A 279 -17.12 0.34 22.64
N HIS A 280 -17.38 1.56 22.13
CA HIS A 280 -18.08 1.75 20.86
C HIS A 280 -17.42 1.01 19.69
N PHE A 281 -16.09 1.06 19.58
CA PHE A 281 -15.36 0.31 18.53
C PHE A 281 -15.26 -1.19 18.84
N THR A 282 -15.26 -1.57 20.11
CA THR A 282 -15.37 -2.98 20.51
C THR A 282 -16.69 -3.60 20.04
N ASP A 283 -17.80 -2.89 20.22
CA ASP A 283 -19.12 -3.34 19.78
C ASP A 283 -19.25 -3.41 18.25
N ARG A 284 -18.50 -2.59 17.52
CA ARG A 284 -18.46 -2.58 16.05
C ARG A 284 -17.50 -3.59 15.44
N ALA A 285 -16.51 -4.05 16.18
CA ALA A 285 -15.42 -4.90 15.67
C ALA A 285 -15.91 -6.10 14.83
N PRO A 286 -16.97 -6.86 15.23
CA PRO A 286 -17.48 -7.98 14.44
C PRO A 286 -17.93 -7.60 13.02
N ARG A 287 -18.31 -6.34 12.81
CA ARG A 287 -18.80 -5.82 11.52
C ARG A 287 -17.69 -5.25 10.63
N LEU A 288 -16.44 -5.30 11.07
CA LEU A 288 -15.30 -4.67 10.38
C LEU A 288 -14.23 -5.67 9.94
N GLY A 289 -14.54 -6.98 9.99
CA GLY A 289 -13.73 -8.02 9.38
C GLY A 289 -12.31 -8.18 9.92
N GLY A 290 -12.06 -7.89 11.21
CA GLY A 290 -10.74 -7.99 11.85
C GLY A 290 -9.96 -6.66 11.91
N LEU A 291 -10.52 -5.58 11.36
CA LEU A 291 -9.84 -4.29 11.27
C LEU A 291 -9.49 -3.70 12.65
N ILE A 292 -10.40 -3.80 13.62
CA ILE A 292 -10.19 -3.23 14.95
C ILE A 292 -9.15 -4.03 15.73
N GLU A 293 -9.21 -5.34 15.63
CA GLU A 293 -8.24 -6.26 16.22
C GLU A 293 -6.84 -5.97 15.68
N PHE A 294 -6.71 -5.82 14.36
CA PHE A 294 -5.45 -5.44 13.73
C PHE A 294 -4.90 -4.11 14.26
N TYR A 295 -5.72 -3.06 14.33
CA TYR A 295 -5.27 -1.75 14.81
C TYR A 295 -4.94 -1.72 16.31
N ARG A 296 -5.45 -2.65 17.09
CA ARG A 296 -5.08 -2.85 18.51
C ARG A 296 -3.81 -3.68 18.70
N SER A 297 -3.39 -4.39 17.65
CA SER A 297 -2.25 -5.30 17.69
C SER A 297 -0.92 -4.61 17.36
N PRO A 298 0.22 -5.24 17.72
CA PRO A 298 1.54 -4.79 17.26
C PRO A 298 1.74 -4.87 15.74
N ALA A 299 0.97 -5.69 15.02
CA ALA A 299 1.13 -5.89 13.57
C ALA A 299 1.01 -4.59 12.76
N ARG A 300 0.25 -3.60 13.26
CA ARG A 300 0.09 -2.29 12.62
C ARG A 300 1.41 -1.54 12.40
N VAL A 301 2.47 -1.83 13.14
CA VAL A 301 3.76 -1.14 13.02
C VAL A 301 4.52 -1.50 11.72
N ALA A 302 4.08 -2.53 11.02
CA ALA A 302 4.63 -2.92 9.73
C ALA A 302 4.21 -1.98 8.57
N TRP A 303 3.31 -1.01 8.82
CA TRP A 303 2.92 -0.02 7.81
C TRP A 303 3.75 1.25 7.91
N SER A 304 4.26 1.67 6.75
CA SER A 304 5.05 2.89 6.61
C SER A 304 4.16 4.13 6.49
N PRO A 305 4.57 5.27 7.04
CA PRO A 305 4.02 6.54 6.66
C PRO A 305 4.15 6.77 5.16
N THR A 306 3.17 7.44 4.59
CA THR A 306 3.22 7.83 3.20
C THR A 306 3.94 9.14 2.99
N GLY A 307 4.34 9.32 1.76
CA GLY A 307 5.07 10.48 1.31
C GLY A 307 6.55 10.22 1.38
N THR A 308 7.21 10.65 0.35
CA THR A 308 8.67 10.61 0.30
C THR A 308 9.24 11.71 1.19
N ASN A 309 10.41 11.48 1.76
CA ASN A 309 11.19 12.49 2.47
C ASN A 309 11.89 13.47 1.52
N VAL A 310 11.64 13.38 0.23
CA VAL A 310 12.20 14.26 -0.78
C VAL A 310 11.32 15.47 -1.04
N PRO A 311 11.89 16.63 -1.38
CA PRO A 311 11.13 17.82 -1.69
C PRO A 311 10.40 17.72 -3.03
N ASP A 312 9.40 18.60 -3.22
CA ASP A 312 8.56 18.66 -4.43
C ASP A 312 7.70 17.40 -4.67
N TYR A 313 7.17 16.83 -3.59
CA TYR A 313 6.28 15.67 -3.61
C TYR A 313 5.21 15.73 -4.72
N PRO A 314 4.45 16.84 -4.93
CA PRO A 314 3.40 16.85 -5.95
C PRO A 314 3.95 16.59 -7.35
N LYS A 315 5.16 17.06 -7.66
CA LYS A 315 5.79 16.82 -8.96
C LYS A 315 6.28 15.40 -9.10
N LEU A 316 6.88 14.84 -8.07
CA LEU A 316 7.36 13.46 -8.06
C LEU A 316 6.19 12.47 -8.15
N ALA A 317 5.09 12.71 -7.41
CA ALA A 317 3.87 11.94 -7.52
C ALA A 317 3.28 11.95 -8.94
N GLN A 318 3.30 13.12 -9.61
CA GLN A 318 2.85 13.22 -11.00
C GLN A 318 3.71 12.37 -11.93
N LEU A 319 5.02 12.41 -11.79
CA LEU A 319 5.94 11.60 -12.60
C LEU A 319 5.72 10.11 -12.40
N TRP A 320 5.51 9.70 -11.16
CA TRP A 320 5.23 8.31 -10.79
C TRP A 320 4.03 7.75 -11.55
N TRP A 321 2.84 8.30 -11.36
CA TRP A 321 1.65 7.73 -11.98
C TRP A 321 1.63 7.89 -13.51
N GLN A 322 2.29 8.91 -14.07
CA GLN A 322 2.37 9.09 -15.53
C GLN A 322 3.21 8.00 -16.18
N ASN A 323 4.38 7.69 -15.62
CA ASN A 323 5.26 6.67 -16.19
C ASN A 323 4.74 5.24 -15.92
N ILE A 324 4.25 4.96 -14.73
CA ILE A 324 3.60 3.67 -14.44
C ILE A 324 2.36 3.48 -15.33
N GLY A 325 1.58 4.52 -15.58
CA GLY A 325 0.45 4.49 -16.51
C GLY A 325 0.84 4.17 -17.97
N ASP A 326 2.02 4.54 -18.41
CA ASP A 326 2.55 4.14 -19.73
C ASP A 326 2.84 2.64 -19.79
N ALA A 327 3.37 2.06 -18.71
CA ALA A 327 3.55 0.61 -18.61
C ALA A 327 2.20 -0.12 -18.54
N MET A 328 1.26 0.39 -17.73
CA MET A 328 -0.08 -0.20 -17.58
C MET A 328 -0.87 -0.27 -18.88
N SER A 329 -0.76 0.78 -19.70
CA SER A 329 -1.43 0.85 -21.01
C SER A 329 -0.71 0.09 -22.12
N GLY A 330 0.49 -0.45 -21.86
CA GLY A 330 1.35 -1.07 -22.86
C GLY A 330 2.03 -0.08 -23.82
N ALA A 331 1.98 1.22 -23.53
CA ALA A 331 2.68 2.24 -24.33
C ALA A 331 4.20 2.16 -24.19
N LYS A 332 4.67 1.63 -23.05
CA LYS A 332 6.07 1.31 -22.76
C LYS A 332 6.15 -0.06 -22.09
N THR A 333 7.28 -0.71 -22.22
CA THR A 333 7.62 -1.84 -21.33
C THR A 333 7.83 -1.35 -19.91
N PRO A 334 7.67 -2.20 -18.87
CA PRO A 334 7.99 -1.83 -17.50
C PRO A 334 9.39 -1.23 -17.32
N GLN A 335 10.40 -1.79 -17.98
CA GLN A 335 11.76 -1.26 -17.95
C GLN A 335 11.84 0.16 -18.53
N GLU A 336 11.32 0.37 -19.75
CA GLU A 336 11.31 1.71 -20.38
C GLU A 336 10.55 2.75 -19.55
N ALA A 337 9.46 2.34 -18.91
CA ALA A 337 8.69 3.24 -18.05
C ALA A 337 9.47 3.63 -16.78
N LEU A 338 10.16 2.68 -16.16
CA LEU A 338 10.93 2.93 -14.94
C LEU A 338 12.25 3.66 -15.23
N ASP A 339 12.88 3.42 -16.38
CA ASP A 339 14.04 4.21 -16.84
C ASP A 339 13.63 5.68 -17.08
N ALA A 340 12.48 5.90 -17.70
CA ALA A 340 11.95 7.24 -17.89
C ALA A 340 11.58 7.90 -16.54
N LEU A 341 10.96 7.15 -15.63
CA LEU A 341 10.58 7.63 -14.32
C LEU A 341 11.80 8.09 -13.52
N CYS A 342 12.82 7.25 -13.39
CA CYS A 342 14.02 7.60 -12.61
C CYS A 342 14.74 8.81 -13.21
N ALA A 343 14.87 8.89 -14.55
CA ALA A 343 15.47 10.04 -15.23
C ALA A 343 14.67 11.33 -15.00
N ASP A 344 13.33 11.25 -15.01
CA ASP A 344 12.46 12.39 -14.73
C ASP A 344 12.59 12.87 -13.28
N GLN A 345 12.65 11.95 -12.33
CA GLN A 345 12.89 12.26 -10.91
C GLN A 345 14.24 12.92 -10.71
N GLU A 346 15.31 12.40 -11.30
CA GLU A 346 16.66 12.99 -11.19
C GLU A 346 16.72 14.40 -11.75
N ARG A 347 16.02 14.70 -12.85
CA ARG A 347 15.93 16.08 -13.36
C ARG A 347 15.29 17.04 -12.36
N VAL A 348 14.31 16.60 -11.60
CA VAL A 348 13.70 17.40 -10.53
C VAL A 348 14.71 17.61 -9.40
N LEU A 349 15.34 16.54 -8.93
CA LEU A 349 16.31 16.60 -7.83
C LEU A 349 17.53 17.48 -8.17
N GLU A 350 18.11 17.31 -9.36
CA GLU A 350 19.23 18.15 -9.85
C GLU A 350 18.87 19.64 -9.95
N ARG A 351 17.64 19.94 -10.37
CA ARG A 351 17.14 21.32 -10.38
C ARG A 351 17.06 21.91 -8.98
N LEU A 352 16.57 21.13 -8.01
CA LEU A 352 16.45 21.55 -6.62
C LEU A 352 17.83 21.71 -5.95
N GLU A 353 18.77 20.82 -6.26
CA GLU A 353 20.16 20.94 -5.81
C GLU A 353 20.82 22.24 -6.29
N ARG A 354 20.74 22.51 -7.62
CA ARG A 354 21.28 23.75 -8.20
C ARG A 354 20.63 25.02 -7.64
N ALA A 355 19.36 24.95 -7.27
CA ALA A 355 18.64 26.07 -6.69
C ALA A 355 18.88 26.23 -5.18
N GLY A 356 19.58 25.30 -4.52
CA GLY A 356 19.80 25.29 -3.06
C GLY A 356 18.50 25.17 -2.26
N VAL A 357 17.46 24.57 -2.86
CA VAL A 357 16.16 24.40 -2.20
C VAL A 357 16.32 23.37 -1.07
N GLN A 358 15.62 23.62 0.05
CA GLN A 358 15.65 22.80 1.26
C GLN A 358 16.96 22.82 2.07
N GLY A 359 17.93 23.67 1.73
CA GLY A 359 19.14 23.86 2.54
C GLY A 359 19.88 22.55 2.83
N ASP A 360 20.13 22.29 4.13
CA ASP A 360 20.96 21.15 4.58
C ASP A 360 20.36 19.77 4.30
N ILE A 361 19.06 19.67 4.05
CA ILE A 361 18.36 18.43 3.70
C ILE A 361 17.97 18.36 2.22
N GLY A 362 18.38 19.35 1.43
CA GLY A 362 18.12 19.40 -0.01
C GLY A 362 18.89 18.30 -0.77
N PRO A 363 18.49 18.04 -2.01
CA PRO A 363 19.16 17.03 -2.83
C PRO A 363 20.66 17.30 -2.99
N LYS A 364 21.43 16.23 -2.96
CA LYS A 364 22.87 16.23 -3.25
C LYS A 364 23.19 14.99 -4.08
N MET A 365 23.15 15.15 -5.39
CA MET A 365 23.19 14.04 -6.31
C MET A 365 24.53 13.30 -6.28
N ASN A 366 24.47 11.97 -6.18
CA ASN A 366 25.62 11.09 -6.35
C ASN A 366 26.21 11.23 -7.75
N GLU A 367 27.50 10.92 -7.88
CA GLU A 367 28.12 10.72 -9.19
C GLU A 367 27.49 9.53 -9.91
N VAL A 368 27.39 9.64 -11.23
CA VAL A 368 26.97 8.51 -12.07
C VAL A 368 28.06 7.45 -12.06
N ARG A 369 27.69 6.22 -11.73
CA ARG A 369 28.55 5.03 -11.75
C ARG A 369 27.78 3.91 -12.49
N ASP A 370 28.49 2.85 -12.89
CA ASP A 370 27.84 1.68 -13.43
C ASP A 370 26.99 0.96 -12.35
N ALA A 371 26.08 0.13 -12.81
CA ALA A 371 25.18 -0.61 -11.93
C ALA A 371 25.94 -1.60 -11.02
N GLU A 372 27.03 -2.19 -11.50
CA GLU A 372 27.84 -3.15 -10.76
C GLU A 372 28.46 -2.51 -9.53
N TYR A 373 28.95 -1.28 -9.66
CA TYR A 373 29.46 -0.51 -8.51
C TYR A 373 28.37 -0.36 -7.42
N TRP A 374 27.16 0.06 -7.82
CA TRP A 374 26.09 0.32 -6.87
C TRP A 374 25.54 -0.95 -6.24
N PHE A 375 25.44 -2.05 -7.01
CA PHE A 375 24.99 -3.34 -6.47
C PHE A 375 25.95 -3.92 -5.41
N GLY A 376 27.20 -3.48 -5.39
CA GLY A 376 28.19 -3.84 -4.37
C GLY A 376 28.16 -2.97 -3.12
N GLN A 377 27.34 -1.90 -3.06
CA GLN A 377 27.32 -0.98 -1.94
C GLN A 377 26.33 -1.41 -0.84
N PRO A 378 26.52 -1.02 0.42
CA PRO A 378 25.52 -1.21 1.47
C PRO A 378 24.18 -0.56 1.09
N GLY A 379 23.09 -1.27 1.31
CA GLY A 379 21.75 -0.82 0.94
C GLY A 379 21.58 -0.65 -0.59
N ALA A 380 22.28 -1.44 -1.36
CA ALA A 380 22.19 -1.43 -2.81
C ALA A 380 20.77 -1.75 -3.30
N PRO A 381 20.36 -1.22 -4.49
CA PRO A 381 19.18 -1.71 -5.16
C PRO A 381 19.35 -3.19 -5.52
N TYR A 382 18.27 -3.94 -5.53
CA TYR A 382 18.32 -5.37 -5.84
C TYR A 382 18.52 -5.62 -7.33
N ALA A 383 19.50 -6.45 -7.64
CA ALA A 383 19.87 -6.80 -9.01
C ALA A 383 19.00 -7.92 -9.60
N LYS A 384 18.29 -8.67 -8.77
CA LYS A 384 17.51 -9.83 -9.20
C LYS A 384 16.04 -9.50 -9.41
N LEU A 385 15.42 -10.16 -10.39
CA LEU A 385 13.99 -10.08 -10.72
C LEU A 385 13.16 -11.13 -9.96
N GLU A 386 13.56 -11.58 -8.80
CA GLU A 386 13.11 -12.88 -8.31
C GLU A 386 12.22 -12.81 -7.09
N ASN A 387 10.94 -13.06 -7.34
CA ASN A 387 10.09 -13.82 -6.44
C ASN A 387 9.83 -15.24 -6.97
N GLU A 388 10.35 -15.58 -8.15
CA GLU A 388 10.05 -16.83 -8.82
C GLU A 388 10.44 -18.06 -8.00
N ASP A 389 11.48 -17.93 -7.21
CA ASP A 389 11.99 -19.02 -6.35
C ASP A 389 11.38 -19.00 -4.93
N GLU A 390 10.53 -18.04 -4.64
CA GLU A 390 9.87 -17.95 -3.34
C GLU A 390 8.75 -18.97 -3.24
N ALA A 391 8.92 -19.97 -2.39
CA ALA A 391 7.86 -20.95 -2.12
C ALA A 391 6.63 -20.25 -1.56
N PRO A 392 5.42 -20.53 -2.08
CA PRO A 392 4.19 -19.92 -1.59
C PRO A 392 3.91 -20.33 -0.13
N VAL A 393 3.58 -19.33 0.70
CA VAL A 393 3.27 -19.51 2.12
C VAL A 393 1.95 -18.87 2.46
N THR A 394 1.10 -19.63 3.15
CA THR A 394 -0.16 -19.14 3.72
C THR A 394 -0.23 -19.40 5.21
N VAL A 395 -1.07 -18.66 5.89
CA VAL A 395 -1.44 -18.87 7.30
C VAL A 395 -2.95 -18.92 7.42
N SER A 396 -3.48 -19.75 8.33
CA SER A 396 -4.92 -19.72 8.59
C SER A 396 -5.31 -18.39 9.24
N TYR A 397 -6.50 -17.88 8.91
CA TYR A 397 -6.98 -16.63 9.48
C TYR A 397 -7.11 -16.71 11.02
N ASP A 398 -7.50 -17.86 11.54
CA ASP A 398 -7.66 -18.07 12.98
C ASP A 398 -6.32 -18.04 13.73
N GLU A 399 -5.24 -18.51 13.11
CA GLU A 399 -3.88 -18.38 13.67
C GLU A 399 -3.40 -16.94 13.60
N LEU A 400 -3.67 -16.24 12.49
CA LEU A 400 -3.33 -14.85 12.33
C LEU A 400 -4.01 -13.97 13.38
N ILE A 401 -5.32 -14.12 13.60
CA ILE A 401 -6.05 -13.38 14.63
C ILE A 401 -5.53 -13.66 16.04
N LYS A 402 -5.15 -14.88 16.34
CA LYS A 402 -4.53 -15.22 17.65
C LYS A 402 -3.19 -14.51 17.85
N SER A 403 -2.44 -14.28 16.78
CA SER A 403 -1.17 -13.54 16.86
C SER A 403 -1.35 -12.05 17.17
N TRP A 404 -2.57 -11.52 17.03
CA TRP A 404 -2.92 -10.12 17.35
C TRP A 404 -3.39 -9.91 18.79
N GLN A 405 -3.69 -10.98 19.52
CA GLN A 405 -4.12 -10.94 20.91
C GLN A 405 -2.92 -11.00 21.85
#